data_27cf9fc5f67652034f5eddf15628d98c
#
_entry.id   27cf9fc5f67652034f5eddf15628d98c
#
_cell.length_a   1.000
_cell.length_b   1.000
_cell.length_c   1.000
_cell.angle_alpha   90.00
_cell.angle_beta   90.00
_cell.angle_gamma   90.00
#
_symmetry.space_group_name_H-M   'P 1'
#
loop_
_entity.id
_entity.type
_entity.pdbx_description
1 polymer ?
#
loop_
_entity_poly.entity_id
_entity_poly.type
_entity_poly.pdbx_seq_one_letter_code
_entity_poly.pdbx_strand_id
1 'polypeptide(L)'
;MIEPHTPAYTLEPTKRVVANDQPSHPRTPNFINDIAAGKVELPTIPRVVQQLITALRDPDVDTRKIGAALSQDPVLTAKVLRLANSAFFGGQRSMASIDAAVSLIGTQALGRLVLAGGVAGSFGTVPGIDLPTFWRDSLIAATAAQKLAPRVGAEVEEAYVSGLLHGTGHLILCKTYPDIADFVFTGYAVVRGAELATIEQENFGIDHPNVGALWIETIGFPQPVADTIRNAAQPLSGSAGPLELTLRSACALAAAVARKDEAAAAFARLPPVVQARYGGAGGAPDAAFEKLYEALQETEPTM
;
A
#
# COMPACT_ATOMS: atom_id res chain seq x y z
N MET A 1 -13.94 -31.20 -25.63
CA MET A 1 -12.52 -30.86 -25.50
C MET A 1 -12.45 -29.39 -25.65
N ILE A 2 -12.37 -28.66 -24.54
CA ILE A 2 -12.24 -27.20 -24.48
C ILE A 2 -10.83 -26.95 -23.95
N GLU A 3 -9.96 -26.41 -24.81
CA GLU A 3 -8.57 -26.09 -24.42
C GLU A 3 -8.58 -24.90 -23.47
N PRO A 4 -7.75 -24.90 -22.42
CA PRO A 4 -7.62 -23.77 -21.52
C PRO A 4 -6.73 -22.70 -22.16
N HIS A 5 -7.28 -21.54 -22.46
CA HIS A 5 -6.52 -20.36 -22.79
C HIS A 5 -5.72 -19.89 -21.58
N THR A 6 -4.43 -20.17 -21.56
CA THR A 6 -3.46 -19.57 -20.68
C THR A 6 -2.99 -18.25 -21.31
N PRO A 7 -3.15 -17.10 -20.70
CA PRO A 7 -2.46 -15.90 -21.16
C PRO A 7 -0.99 -15.97 -20.72
N ALA A 8 -0.13 -16.31 -21.67
CA ALA A 8 1.31 -16.20 -21.50
C ALA A 8 1.70 -14.72 -21.49
N TYR A 9 2.01 -14.18 -20.33
CA TYR A 9 2.75 -12.94 -20.20
C TYR A 9 4.23 -13.20 -20.43
N THR A 10 4.63 -13.28 -21.68
CA THR A 10 6.02 -13.17 -22.10
C THR A 10 6.43 -11.71 -22.02
N LEU A 11 7.33 -11.39 -21.10
CA LEU A 11 8.01 -10.10 -21.00
C LEU A 11 8.95 -9.97 -22.23
N GLU A 12 8.51 -9.39 -23.31
CA GLU A 12 9.43 -8.86 -24.31
C GLU A 12 10.04 -7.54 -23.78
N PRO A 13 11.35 -7.29 -23.98
CA PRO A 13 11.97 -6.04 -23.58
C PRO A 13 11.36 -4.90 -24.36
N THR A 14 10.68 -4.03 -23.63
CA THR A 14 9.96 -2.86 -24.12
C THR A 14 10.85 -2.00 -25.02
N LYS A 15 10.40 -1.77 -26.23
CA LYS A 15 10.97 -0.76 -27.12
C LYS A 15 11.06 0.57 -26.36
N ARG A 16 12.29 1.05 -26.18
CA ARG A 16 12.54 2.46 -25.87
C ARG A 16 11.84 3.27 -26.96
N VAL A 17 10.78 3.98 -26.62
CA VAL A 17 10.25 5.03 -27.48
C VAL A 17 11.29 6.12 -27.50
N VAL A 18 12.02 6.20 -28.61
CA VAL A 18 12.97 7.25 -28.86
C VAL A 18 12.19 8.55 -29.05
N ALA A 19 12.49 9.51 -28.21
CA ALA A 19 11.93 10.85 -28.24
C ALA A 19 12.29 11.52 -29.58
N ASN A 20 11.43 11.49 -30.59
CA ASN A 20 11.58 12.40 -31.73
C ASN A 20 10.32 12.64 -32.59
N ASP A 21 9.11 12.29 -32.16
CA ASP A 21 7.90 12.74 -32.88
C ASP A 21 6.72 12.76 -31.89
N GLN A 22 6.83 13.53 -30.80
CA GLN A 22 5.72 13.68 -29.85
C GLN A 22 5.03 15.02 -30.08
N PRO A 23 3.68 15.04 -30.11
CA PRO A 23 2.92 16.28 -30.02
C PRO A 23 3.39 17.00 -28.74
N SER A 24 3.55 18.32 -28.84
CA SER A 24 4.04 19.18 -27.75
C SER A 24 3.47 18.75 -26.40
N HIS A 25 4.33 18.20 -25.54
CA HIS A 25 3.97 17.81 -24.17
C HIS A 25 3.23 18.97 -23.50
N PRO A 26 2.08 18.74 -22.86
CA PRO A 26 1.55 19.71 -21.94
C PRO A 26 2.67 20.07 -20.94
N ARG A 27 2.79 21.35 -20.58
CA ARG A 27 3.81 21.80 -19.63
C ARG A 27 3.80 20.88 -18.43
N THR A 28 4.98 20.37 -18.06
CA THR A 28 5.12 19.57 -16.83
C THR A 28 4.43 20.31 -15.68
N PRO A 29 3.41 19.72 -15.04
CA PRO A 29 2.69 20.38 -13.96
C PRO A 29 3.62 20.66 -12.79
N ASN A 30 3.32 21.66 -12.00
CA ASN A 30 4.01 21.90 -10.75
C ASN A 30 3.04 21.62 -9.60
N PHE A 31 3.01 20.39 -9.14
CA PHE A 31 2.09 19.89 -8.13
C PHE A 31 2.08 20.75 -6.86
N ILE A 32 3.26 21.19 -6.38
CA ILE A 32 3.38 22.03 -5.19
C ILE A 32 2.73 23.40 -5.41
N ASN A 33 3.00 24.02 -6.56
CA ASN A 33 2.38 25.31 -6.90
C ASN A 33 0.87 25.17 -7.12
N ASP A 34 0.42 24.04 -7.68
CA ASP A 34 -1.00 23.80 -7.92
C ASP A 34 -1.76 23.54 -6.61
N ILE A 35 -1.15 22.88 -5.62
CA ILE A 35 -1.69 22.82 -4.24
C ILE A 35 -1.76 24.23 -3.63
N ALA A 36 -0.66 24.99 -3.68
CA ALA A 36 -0.61 26.35 -3.12
C ALA A 36 -1.63 27.30 -3.76
N ALA A 37 -1.93 27.09 -5.04
CA ALA A 37 -2.93 27.84 -5.80
C ALA A 37 -4.38 27.33 -5.60
N GLY A 38 -4.59 26.28 -4.78
CA GLY A 38 -5.90 25.68 -4.55
C GLY A 38 -6.48 24.94 -5.76
N LYS A 39 -5.65 24.59 -6.74
CA LYS A 39 -6.09 23.84 -7.92
C LYS A 39 -6.12 22.32 -7.71
N VAL A 40 -5.43 21.85 -6.68
CA VAL A 40 -5.36 20.44 -6.30
C VAL A 40 -6.06 20.25 -4.97
N GLU A 41 -7.10 19.44 -4.95
CA GLU A 41 -7.76 18.99 -3.73
C GLU A 41 -7.20 17.62 -3.33
N LEU A 42 -6.49 17.58 -2.21
CA LEU A 42 -6.03 16.33 -1.63
C LEU A 42 -7.22 15.53 -1.09
N PRO A 43 -7.23 14.20 -1.23
CA PRO A 43 -8.30 13.37 -0.68
C PRO A 43 -8.45 13.58 0.83
N THR A 44 -9.68 13.76 1.27
CA THR A 44 -10.02 13.86 2.70
C THR A 44 -10.45 12.50 3.21
N ILE A 45 -9.92 12.09 4.36
CA ILE A 45 -10.37 10.88 5.03
C ILE A 45 -11.58 11.16 5.91
N PRO A 46 -12.52 10.21 6.09
CA PRO A 46 -13.67 10.36 6.97
C PRO A 46 -13.24 10.77 8.39
N ARG A 47 -14.02 11.65 9.03
CA ARG A 47 -13.70 12.15 10.39
C ARG A 47 -13.53 11.02 11.40
N VAL A 48 -14.32 9.96 11.28
CA VAL A 48 -14.20 8.78 12.13
C VAL A 48 -12.83 8.08 12.00
N VAL A 49 -12.27 8.06 10.79
CA VAL A 49 -10.92 7.51 10.53
C VAL A 49 -9.84 8.40 11.15
N GLN A 50 -9.99 9.74 11.06
CA GLN A 50 -9.08 10.68 11.72
C GLN A 50 -9.09 10.52 13.24
N GLN A 51 -10.29 10.38 13.83
CA GLN A 51 -10.44 10.12 15.26
C GLN A 51 -9.79 8.80 15.67
N LEU A 52 -9.93 7.78 14.83
CA LEU A 52 -9.31 6.48 15.06
C LEU A 52 -7.79 6.54 14.99
N ILE A 53 -7.21 7.24 14.01
CA ILE A 53 -5.76 7.44 13.91
C ILE A 53 -5.22 8.08 15.19
N THR A 54 -5.94 9.07 15.72
CA THR A 54 -5.59 9.72 16.99
C THR A 54 -5.72 8.75 18.17
N ALA A 55 -6.78 7.94 18.18
CA ALA A 55 -7.06 6.98 19.25
C ALA A 55 -6.09 5.78 19.24
N LEU A 56 -5.63 5.32 18.08
CA LEU A 56 -4.66 4.21 17.99
C LEU A 56 -3.25 4.57 18.51
N ARG A 57 -2.97 5.86 18.72
CA ARG A 57 -1.76 6.34 19.39
C ARG A 57 -1.82 6.22 20.91
N ASP A 58 -3.02 5.99 21.47
CA ASP A 58 -3.24 5.84 22.89
C ASP A 58 -3.34 4.35 23.22
N PRO A 59 -2.36 3.77 23.97
CA PRO A 59 -2.41 2.37 24.37
C PRO A 59 -3.62 2.04 25.25
N ASP A 60 -4.23 3.03 25.92
CA ASP A 60 -5.41 2.88 26.76
C ASP A 60 -6.72 3.19 26.04
N VAL A 61 -6.71 3.20 24.70
CA VAL A 61 -7.89 3.53 23.90
C VAL A 61 -9.09 2.66 24.28
N ASP A 62 -10.19 3.31 24.66
CA ASP A 62 -11.46 2.63 24.90
C ASP A 62 -12.06 2.13 23.58
N THR A 63 -12.04 0.81 23.39
CA THR A 63 -12.58 0.12 22.21
C THR A 63 -14.03 0.46 21.91
N ARG A 64 -14.82 0.80 22.94
CA ARG A 64 -16.21 1.23 22.79
C ARG A 64 -16.33 2.54 22.02
N LYS A 65 -15.32 3.43 22.12
CA LYS A 65 -15.29 4.69 21.35
C LYS A 65 -15.11 4.43 19.85
N ILE A 66 -14.32 3.42 19.50
CA ILE A 66 -14.14 3.01 18.09
C ILE A 66 -15.46 2.46 17.54
N GLY A 67 -16.11 1.54 18.27
CA GLY A 67 -17.41 1.00 17.88
C GLY A 67 -18.48 2.08 17.74
N ALA A 68 -18.55 3.01 18.70
CA ALA A 68 -19.49 4.12 18.67
C ALA A 68 -19.23 5.09 17.49
N ALA A 69 -17.96 5.37 17.19
CA ALA A 69 -17.59 6.22 16.05
C ALA A 69 -17.95 5.56 14.70
N LEU A 70 -17.70 4.26 14.56
CA LEU A 70 -18.07 3.48 13.38
C LEU A 70 -19.59 3.42 13.16
N SER A 71 -20.35 3.28 14.24
CA SER A 71 -21.83 3.22 14.17
C SER A 71 -22.46 4.49 13.60
N GLN A 72 -21.72 5.60 13.54
CA GLN A 72 -22.14 6.86 12.93
C GLN A 72 -21.95 6.90 11.42
N ASP A 73 -21.19 5.95 10.85
CA ASP A 73 -20.94 5.84 9.41
C ASP A 73 -21.31 4.44 8.91
N PRO A 74 -22.57 4.22 8.47
CA PRO A 74 -23.01 2.91 8.00
C PRO A 74 -22.25 2.41 6.76
N VAL A 75 -21.75 3.32 5.91
CA VAL A 75 -20.98 2.94 4.71
C VAL A 75 -19.62 2.40 5.09
N LEU A 76 -18.93 3.09 6.00
CA LEU A 76 -17.63 2.63 6.51
C LEU A 76 -17.81 1.34 7.33
N THR A 77 -18.84 1.26 8.18
CA THR A 77 -19.18 0.04 8.93
C THR A 77 -19.37 -1.16 8.00
N ALA A 78 -20.13 -1.02 6.93
CA ALA A 78 -20.34 -2.10 5.95
C ALA A 78 -19.04 -2.52 5.26
N LYS A 79 -18.16 -1.56 4.89
CA LYS A 79 -16.83 -1.84 4.32
C LYS A 79 -15.94 -2.58 5.31
N VAL A 80 -15.88 -2.13 6.56
CA VAL A 80 -15.09 -2.76 7.62
C VAL A 80 -15.56 -4.18 7.88
N LEU A 81 -16.87 -4.42 8.00
CA LEU A 81 -17.42 -5.76 8.19
C LEU A 81 -17.16 -6.67 7.00
N ARG A 82 -17.22 -6.15 5.77
CA ARG A 82 -16.85 -6.92 4.58
C ARG A 82 -15.37 -7.33 4.60
N LEU A 83 -14.47 -6.41 4.93
CA LEU A 83 -13.05 -6.72 5.10
C LEU A 83 -12.81 -7.72 6.23
N ALA A 84 -13.47 -7.55 7.38
CA ALA A 84 -13.37 -8.46 8.51
C ALA A 84 -13.84 -9.89 8.16
N ASN A 85 -14.83 -10.01 7.29
CA ASN A 85 -15.37 -11.28 6.81
C ASN A 85 -14.61 -11.88 5.62
N SER A 86 -13.59 -11.21 5.13
CA SER A 86 -12.73 -11.76 4.07
C SER A 86 -11.90 -12.94 4.59
N ALA A 87 -11.49 -13.84 3.69
CA ALA A 87 -10.65 -14.98 4.01
C ALA A 87 -9.35 -14.57 4.73
N PHE A 88 -8.82 -13.39 4.39
CA PHE A 88 -7.62 -12.80 4.97
C PHE A 88 -7.69 -12.57 6.49
N PHE A 89 -8.87 -12.18 7.03
CA PHE A 89 -9.06 -11.94 8.46
C PHE A 89 -9.72 -13.11 9.21
N GLY A 90 -9.72 -14.29 8.62
CA GLY A 90 -10.15 -15.53 9.29
C GLY A 90 -11.61 -15.92 9.07
N GLY A 91 -12.17 -15.65 7.90
CA GLY A 91 -13.54 -15.81 7.43
C GLY A 91 -14.32 -17.10 7.72
N GLN A 92 -13.95 -17.87 8.75
CA GLN A 92 -14.70 -19.06 9.18
C GLN A 92 -15.99 -18.74 9.95
N ARG A 93 -16.17 -17.49 10.41
CA ARG A 93 -17.39 -17.05 11.10
C ARG A 93 -17.79 -15.67 10.58
N SER A 94 -19.02 -15.55 10.07
CA SER A 94 -19.56 -14.27 9.62
C SER A 94 -19.71 -13.30 10.80
N MET A 95 -19.07 -12.15 10.70
CA MET A 95 -19.19 -11.04 11.65
C MET A 95 -20.30 -10.10 11.17
N ALA A 96 -21.40 -10.05 11.95
CA ALA A 96 -22.57 -9.23 11.59
C ALA A 96 -22.58 -7.86 12.29
N SER A 97 -21.66 -7.62 13.24
CA SER A 97 -21.56 -6.37 13.99
C SER A 97 -20.13 -6.02 14.33
N ILE A 98 -19.89 -4.75 14.63
CA ILE A 98 -18.58 -4.25 15.08
C ILE A 98 -18.17 -4.90 16.40
N ASP A 99 -19.10 -5.10 17.32
CA ASP A 99 -18.82 -5.77 18.61
C ASP A 99 -18.38 -7.22 18.40
N ALA A 100 -19.00 -7.93 17.45
CA ALA A 100 -18.57 -9.27 17.07
C ALA A 100 -17.17 -9.26 16.44
N ALA A 101 -16.86 -8.27 15.61
CA ALA A 101 -15.53 -8.09 15.03
C ALA A 101 -14.48 -7.81 16.12
N VAL A 102 -14.74 -6.86 17.03
CA VAL A 102 -13.85 -6.58 18.17
C VAL A 102 -13.58 -7.83 19.00
N SER A 103 -14.62 -8.60 19.29
CA SER A 103 -14.52 -9.81 20.13
C SER A 103 -13.70 -10.92 19.45
N LEU A 104 -13.76 -11.01 18.10
CA LEU A 104 -13.12 -12.08 17.36
C LEU A 104 -11.68 -11.74 16.91
N ILE A 105 -11.46 -10.55 16.37
CA ILE A 105 -10.16 -10.15 15.80
C ILE A 105 -9.40 -9.14 16.68
N GLY A 106 -10.03 -8.61 17.70
CA GLY A 106 -9.44 -7.62 18.60
C GLY A 106 -9.48 -6.20 18.05
N THR A 107 -9.21 -5.23 18.94
CA THR A 107 -9.34 -3.80 18.65
C THR A 107 -8.32 -3.30 17.63
N GLN A 108 -7.07 -3.73 17.76
CA GLN A 108 -6.01 -3.28 16.85
C GLN A 108 -6.25 -3.76 15.41
N ALA A 109 -6.66 -5.01 15.25
CA ALA A 109 -7.02 -5.52 13.91
C ALA A 109 -8.23 -4.79 13.34
N LEU A 110 -9.25 -4.52 14.16
CA LEU A 110 -10.38 -3.69 13.74
C LEU A 110 -9.93 -2.28 13.32
N GLY A 111 -9.06 -1.65 14.09
CA GLY A 111 -8.51 -0.34 13.76
C GLY A 111 -7.81 -0.31 12.40
N ARG A 112 -7.01 -1.33 12.10
CA ARG A 112 -6.38 -1.49 10.78
C ARG A 112 -7.39 -1.62 9.65
N LEU A 113 -8.48 -2.36 9.87
CA LEU A 113 -9.55 -2.49 8.88
C LEU A 113 -10.30 -1.18 8.64
N VAL A 114 -10.56 -0.43 9.71
CA VAL A 114 -11.20 0.89 9.61
C VAL A 114 -10.32 1.86 8.83
N LEU A 115 -9.03 1.86 9.10
CA LEU A 115 -8.07 2.66 8.36
C LEU A 115 -8.05 2.27 6.88
N ALA A 116 -7.91 0.98 6.57
CA ALA A 116 -7.88 0.48 5.21
C ALA A 116 -9.17 0.83 4.43
N GLY A 117 -10.33 0.52 5.01
CA GLY A 117 -11.64 0.81 4.40
C GLY A 117 -11.92 2.30 4.25
N GLY A 118 -11.51 3.10 5.22
CA GLY A 118 -11.70 4.55 5.20
C GLY A 118 -10.82 5.26 4.19
N VAL A 119 -9.55 4.88 4.13
CA VAL A 119 -8.61 5.43 3.13
C VAL A 119 -9.01 5.01 1.73
N ALA A 120 -9.27 3.72 1.50
CA ALA A 120 -9.73 3.24 0.19
C ALA A 120 -11.01 3.94 -0.26
N GLY A 121 -11.93 4.19 0.68
CA GLY A 121 -13.18 4.92 0.42
C GLY A 121 -13.01 6.37 -0.01
N SER A 122 -11.86 6.98 0.31
CA SER A 122 -11.58 8.39 -0.01
C SER A 122 -11.16 8.62 -1.47
N PHE A 123 -10.78 7.55 -2.17
CA PHE A 123 -10.25 7.70 -3.54
C PHE A 123 -11.31 7.49 -4.61
N GLY A 124 -12.46 7.05 -4.46
CA GLY A 124 -13.45 6.87 -5.54
C GLY A 124 -12.80 6.28 -6.81
N THR A 125 -13.27 6.67 -7.99
CA THR A 125 -12.66 6.25 -9.27
C THR A 125 -11.39 7.04 -9.56
N VAL A 126 -10.33 6.34 -9.99
CA VAL A 126 -9.07 6.94 -10.47
C VAL A 126 -8.83 6.48 -11.90
N PRO A 127 -8.68 7.40 -12.86
CA PRO A 127 -8.48 7.04 -14.27
C PRO A 127 -7.24 6.13 -14.46
N GLY A 128 -7.39 5.09 -15.28
CA GLY A 128 -6.30 4.17 -15.58
C GLY A 128 -5.89 3.20 -14.47
N ILE A 129 -6.50 3.27 -13.28
CA ILE A 129 -6.13 2.43 -12.13
C ILE A 129 -7.24 1.42 -11.79
N ASP A 130 -6.89 0.14 -11.75
CA ASP A 130 -7.72 -0.90 -11.14
C ASP A 130 -7.58 -0.85 -9.62
N LEU A 131 -8.49 -0.09 -8.98
CA LEU A 131 -8.48 0.13 -7.53
C LEU A 131 -8.56 -1.17 -6.71
N PRO A 132 -9.37 -2.18 -7.05
CA PRO A 132 -9.36 -3.46 -6.36
C PRO A 132 -7.98 -4.11 -6.31
N THR A 133 -7.28 -4.17 -7.43
CA THR A 133 -5.90 -4.70 -7.49
C THR A 133 -4.92 -3.83 -6.71
N PHE A 134 -5.01 -2.50 -6.84
CA PHE A 134 -4.17 -1.56 -6.10
C PHE A 134 -4.29 -1.77 -4.58
N TRP A 135 -5.52 -1.83 -4.06
CA TRP A 135 -5.74 -1.98 -2.62
C TRP A 135 -5.41 -3.38 -2.12
N ARG A 136 -5.60 -4.42 -2.94
CA ARG A 136 -5.12 -5.76 -2.62
C ARG A 136 -3.60 -5.75 -2.40
N ASP A 137 -2.85 -5.20 -3.35
CA ASP A 137 -1.39 -5.15 -3.27
C ASP A 137 -0.92 -4.30 -2.08
N SER A 138 -1.62 -3.20 -1.79
CA SER A 138 -1.38 -2.37 -0.61
C SER A 138 -1.65 -3.11 0.70
N LEU A 139 -2.70 -3.94 0.78
CA LEU A 139 -2.98 -4.78 1.95
C LEU A 139 -1.94 -5.88 2.12
N ILE A 140 -1.47 -6.50 1.03
CA ILE A 140 -0.37 -7.46 1.09
C ILE A 140 0.89 -6.80 1.63
N ALA A 141 1.24 -5.60 1.14
CA ALA A 141 2.37 -4.84 1.64
C ALA A 141 2.20 -4.47 3.12
N ALA A 142 1.02 -3.99 3.53
CA ALA A 142 0.72 -3.68 4.92
C ALA A 142 0.89 -4.88 5.85
N THR A 143 0.37 -6.03 5.44
CA THR A 143 0.46 -7.27 6.21
C THR A 143 1.88 -7.80 6.28
N ALA A 144 2.60 -7.76 5.16
CA ALA A 144 4.01 -8.12 5.13
C ALA A 144 4.82 -7.22 6.07
N ALA A 145 4.61 -5.90 6.01
CA ALA A 145 5.26 -4.95 6.89
C ALA A 145 4.97 -5.23 8.38
N GLN A 146 3.71 -5.45 8.71
CA GLN A 146 3.28 -5.82 10.07
C GLN A 146 4.02 -7.07 10.59
N LYS A 147 4.12 -8.10 9.75
CA LYS A 147 4.73 -9.38 10.13
C LYS A 147 6.26 -9.31 10.20
N LEU A 148 6.88 -8.49 9.37
CA LEU A 148 8.32 -8.28 9.35
C LEU A 148 8.79 -7.38 10.50
N ALA A 149 8.01 -6.37 10.89
CA ALA A 149 8.38 -5.33 11.84
C ALA A 149 9.01 -5.85 13.15
N PRO A 150 8.46 -6.85 13.85
CA PRO A 150 9.04 -7.31 15.12
C PRO A 150 10.48 -7.84 14.98
N ARG A 151 10.77 -8.57 13.88
CA ARG A 151 12.12 -9.11 13.65
C ARG A 151 13.08 -8.06 13.11
N VAL A 152 12.58 -7.04 12.42
CA VAL A 152 13.40 -5.93 11.90
C VAL A 152 13.63 -4.84 12.96
N GLY A 153 12.80 -4.81 14.00
CA GLY A 153 12.88 -3.83 15.10
C GLY A 153 12.15 -2.52 14.77
N ALA A 154 11.11 -2.59 13.93
CA ALA A 154 10.23 -1.47 13.63
C ALA A 154 8.96 -1.52 14.47
N GLU A 155 8.31 -0.37 14.67
CA GLU A 155 7.00 -0.29 15.27
C GLU A 155 5.95 -0.91 14.34
N VAL A 156 5.14 -1.83 14.89
CA VAL A 156 4.23 -2.68 14.12
C VAL A 156 3.13 -1.88 13.42
N GLU A 157 2.54 -0.92 14.11
CA GLU A 157 1.45 -0.11 13.57
C GLU A 157 1.95 0.90 12.52
N GLU A 158 3.10 1.51 12.74
CA GLU A 158 3.74 2.40 11.76
C GLU A 158 4.13 1.61 10.49
N ALA A 159 4.63 0.39 10.65
CA ALA A 159 4.96 -0.48 9.54
C ALA A 159 3.72 -0.87 8.71
N TYR A 160 2.63 -1.26 9.39
CA TYR A 160 1.36 -1.56 8.71
C TYR A 160 0.85 -0.36 7.91
N VAL A 161 0.81 0.82 8.54
CA VAL A 161 0.33 2.06 7.91
C VAL A 161 1.22 2.44 6.73
N SER A 162 2.53 2.35 6.88
CA SER A 162 3.47 2.63 5.78
C SER A 162 3.22 1.70 4.60
N GLY A 163 3.04 0.40 4.85
CA GLY A 163 2.72 -0.59 3.82
C GLY A 163 1.38 -0.33 3.14
N LEU A 164 0.35 0.09 3.88
CA LEU A 164 -0.97 0.39 3.33
C LEU A 164 -0.97 1.64 2.44
N LEU A 165 -0.21 2.66 2.84
CA LEU A 165 -0.30 3.99 2.23
C LEU A 165 0.82 4.31 1.23
N HIS A 166 1.83 3.45 1.08
CA HIS A 166 3.03 3.73 0.27
C HIS A 166 2.75 4.14 -1.17
N GLY A 167 1.69 3.61 -1.78
CA GLY A 167 1.30 3.88 -3.16
C GLY A 167 0.27 4.98 -3.36
N THR A 168 -0.29 5.57 -2.29
CA THR A 168 -1.41 6.51 -2.40
C THR A 168 -1.09 7.79 -3.17
N GLY A 169 0.17 8.22 -3.16
CA GLY A 169 0.60 9.37 -3.96
C GLY A 169 0.43 9.15 -5.46
N HIS A 170 0.59 7.92 -5.95
CA HIS A 170 0.28 7.56 -7.33
C HIS A 170 -1.19 7.78 -7.69
N LEU A 171 -2.10 7.36 -6.81
CA LEU A 171 -3.54 7.61 -6.98
C LEU A 171 -3.85 9.11 -7.03
N ILE A 172 -3.19 9.91 -6.17
CA ILE A 172 -3.36 11.36 -6.12
C ILE A 172 -2.88 12.00 -7.42
N LEU A 173 -1.70 11.61 -7.94
CA LEU A 173 -1.18 12.11 -9.21
C LEU A 173 -2.10 11.78 -10.38
N CYS A 174 -2.52 10.52 -10.50
CA CYS A 174 -3.41 10.07 -11.57
C CYS A 174 -4.79 10.76 -11.53
N LYS A 175 -5.31 11.00 -10.32
CA LYS A 175 -6.57 11.71 -10.14
C LYS A 175 -6.47 13.20 -10.44
N THR A 176 -5.33 13.81 -10.11
CA THR A 176 -5.09 15.25 -10.30
C THR A 176 -4.81 15.60 -11.75
N TYR A 177 -4.07 14.73 -12.45
CA TYR A 177 -3.65 14.95 -13.83
C TYR A 177 -4.03 13.78 -14.74
N PRO A 178 -5.33 13.53 -14.93
CA PRO A 178 -5.82 12.33 -15.64
C PRO A 178 -5.31 12.24 -17.08
N ASP A 179 -5.22 13.36 -17.79
CA ASP A 179 -4.75 13.38 -19.19
C ASP A 179 -3.27 12.97 -19.29
N ILE A 180 -2.44 13.40 -18.34
CA ILE A 180 -1.03 13.02 -18.29
C ILE A 180 -0.91 11.55 -17.86
N ALA A 181 -1.68 11.13 -16.89
CA ALA A 181 -1.70 9.74 -16.41
C ALA A 181 -2.09 8.78 -17.54
N ASP A 182 -3.15 9.10 -18.29
CA ASP A 182 -3.59 8.29 -19.43
C ASP A 182 -2.51 8.22 -20.50
N PHE A 183 -1.92 9.35 -20.86
CA PHE A 183 -0.83 9.41 -21.84
C PHE A 183 0.39 8.59 -21.39
N VAL A 184 0.83 8.74 -20.14
CA VAL A 184 2.03 8.11 -19.61
C VAL A 184 1.83 6.60 -19.40
N PHE A 185 0.68 6.18 -18.85
CA PHE A 185 0.49 4.78 -18.42
C PHE A 185 -0.22 3.89 -19.43
N THR A 186 -0.84 4.44 -20.49
CA THR A 186 -1.48 3.63 -21.56
C THR A 186 -0.47 2.73 -22.30
N GLY A 187 0.81 3.08 -22.33
CA GLY A 187 1.87 2.32 -23.02
C GLY A 187 2.78 1.52 -22.10
N TYR A 188 2.61 1.61 -20.79
CA TYR A 188 3.48 0.94 -19.82
C TYR A 188 2.78 -0.31 -19.22
N ALA A 189 3.48 -1.45 -19.27
CA ALA A 189 3.17 -2.56 -18.39
C ALA A 189 3.31 -2.09 -16.93
N VAL A 190 2.71 -2.81 -15.99
CA VAL A 190 2.71 -2.46 -14.57
C VAL A 190 4.13 -2.15 -14.07
N VAL A 191 4.46 -0.86 -13.97
CA VAL A 191 5.73 -0.35 -13.44
C VAL A 191 5.53 -0.06 -11.95
N ARG A 192 6.53 -0.30 -11.12
CA ARG A 192 6.44 -0.15 -9.67
C ARG A 192 7.74 0.39 -9.07
N GLY A 193 7.64 0.94 -7.86
CA GLY A 193 8.79 1.35 -7.07
C GLY A 193 9.60 2.48 -7.71
N ALA A 194 10.93 2.37 -7.72
CA ALA A 194 11.82 3.43 -8.19
C ALA A 194 11.66 3.78 -9.68
N GLU A 195 11.35 2.79 -10.51
CA GLU A 195 11.10 3.03 -11.95
C GLU A 195 9.83 3.87 -12.15
N LEU A 196 8.75 3.55 -11.45
CA LEU A 196 7.52 4.35 -11.46
C LEU A 196 7.79 5.78 -10.97
N ALA A 197 8.51 5.93 -9.86
CA ALA A 197 8.86 7.24 -9.33
C ALA A 197 9.68 8.08 -10.32
N THR A 198 10.59 7.46 -11.09
CA THR A 198 11.34 8.14 -12.14
C THR A 198 10.43 8.64 -13.27
N ILE A 199 9.52 7.79 -13.74
CA ILE A 199 8.54 8.15 -14.78
C ILE A 199 7.65 9.30 -14.30
N GLU A 200 7.17 9.23 -13.05
CA GLU A 200 6.36 10.28 -12.45
C GLU A 200 7.12 11.60 -12.32
N GLN A 201 8.36 11.55 -11.83
CA GLN A 201 9.21 12.75 -11.72
C GLN A 201 9.42 13.43 -13.07
N GLU A 202 9.62 12.66 -14.14
CA GLU A 202 9.82 13.17 -15.50
C GLU A 202 8.54 13.82 -16.07
N ASN A 203 7.36 13.27 -15.78
CA ASN A 203 6.10 13.68 -16.39
C ASN A 203 5.26 14.62 -15.53
N PHE A 204 5.29 14.47 -14.21
CA PHE A 204 4.53 15.29 -13.26
C PHE A 204 5.39 16.32 -12.52
N GLY A 205 6.72 16.23 -12.62
CA GLY A 205 7.65 17.07 -11.85
C GLY A 205 7.75 16.71 -10.36
N ILE A 206 7.08 15.65 -9.94
CA ILE A 206 7.09 15.08 -8.59
C ILE A 206 6.70 13.61 -8.66
N ASP A 207 7.23 12.78 -7.78
CA ASP A 207 6.94 11.36 -7.69
C ASP A 207 5.89 11.02 -6.61
N HIS A 208 5.33 9.80 -6.70
CA HIS A 208 4.32 9.33 -5.74
C HIS A 208 4.81 9.22 -4.29
N PRO A 209 6.07 8.88 -3.95
CA PRO A 209 6.53 8.90 -2.57
C PRO A 209 6.43 10.29 -1.94
N ASN A 210 6.85 11.32 -2.68
CA ASN A 210 6.79 12.70 -2.20
C ASN A 210 5.34 13.18 -2.04
N VAL A 211 4.47 12.92 -3.01
CA VAL A 211 3.04 13.26 -2.93
C VAL A 211 2.34 12.52 -1.81
N GLY A 212 2.61 11.22 -1.66
CA GLY A 212 2.05 10.40 -0.59
C GLY A 212 2.47 10.90 0.79
N ALA A 213 3.74 11.22 0.97
CA ALA A 213 4.26 11.77 2.23
C ALA A 213 3.59 13.10 2.59
N LEU A 214 3.48 14.04 1.64
CA LEU A 214 2.77 15.30 1.84
C LEU A 214 1.32 15.08 2.28
N TRP A 215 0.61 14.17 1.60
CA TRP A 215 -0.76 13.85 1.97
C TRP A 215 -0.87 13.26 3.38
N ILE A 216 0.00 12.33 3.74
CA ILE A 216 0.05 11.67 5.05
C ILE A 216 0.29 12.68 6.18
N GLU A 217 1.16 13.67 5.94
CA GLU A 217 1.39 14.78 6.86
C GLU A 217 0.12 15.61 7.08
N THR A 218 -0.64 15.91 6.00
CA THR A 218 -1.87 16.71 6.11
C THR A 218 -2.98 16.00 6.87
N ILE A 219 -3.04 14.67 6.82
CA ILE A 219 -4.04 13.88 7.54
C ILE A 219 -3.59 13.45 8.95
N GLY A 220 -2.42 13.91 9.38
CA GLY A 220 -1.97 13.85 10.77
C GLY A 220 -1.33 12.52 11.20
N PHE A 221 -0.76 11.74 10.29
CA PHE A 221 0.04 10.57 10.66
C PHE A 221 1.40 10.95 11.27
N PRO A 222 2.06 10.04 12.02
CA PRO A 222 3.39 10.26 12.56
C PRO A 222 4.42 10.59 11.49
N GLN A 223 5.34 11.52 11.79
CA GLN A 223 6.42 11.91 10.89
C GLN A 223 7.27 10.71 10.40
N PRO A 224 7.61 9.70 11.24
CA PRO A 224 8.35 8.53 10.76
C PRO A 224 7.66 7.78 9.61
N VAL A 225 6.33 7.73 9.58
CA VAL A 225 5.56 7.11 8.48
C VAL A 225 5.71 7.93 7.19
N ALA A 226 5.55 9.26 7.28
CA ALA A 226 5.70 10.15 6.14
C ALA A 226 7.13 10.09 5.56
N ASP A 227 8.15 10.14 6.40
CA ASP A 227 9.55 10.07 5.98
C ASP A 227 9.89 8.72 5.35
N THR A 228 9.38 7.63 5.92
CA THR A 228 9.56 6.28 5.37
C THR A 228 8.95 6.15 3.96
N ILE A 229 7.75 6.69 3.76
CA ILE A 229 7.10 6.69 2.45
C ILE A 229 7.84 7.59 1.47
N ARG A 230 8.29 8.77 1.90
CA ARG A 230 9.07 9.71 1.06
C ARG A 230 10.34 9.06 0.52
N ASN A 231 10.99 8.24 1.33
CA ASN A 231 12.22 7.54 0.96
C ASN A 231 11.99 6.22 0.21
N ALA A 232 10.74 5.79 0.04
CA ALA A 232 10.42 4.45 -0.47
C ALA A 232 11.02 4.12 -1.85
N ALA A 233 11.17 5.09 -2.73
CA ALA A 233 11.76 4.90 -4.07
C ALA A 233 13.26 5.24 -4.14
N GLN A 234 13.85 5.83 -3.11
CA GLN A 234 15.27 6.19 -3.09
C GLN A 234 16.15 4.93 -2.96
N PRO A 235 17.39 4.92 -3.46
CA PRO A 235 18.32 3.83 -3.18
C PRO A 235 18.45 3.57 -1.68
N LEU A 236 18.46 2.30 -1.27
CA LEU A 236 18.59 1.95 0.14
C LEU A 236 19.95 2.40 0.65
N SER A 237 19.98 3.33 1.59
CA SER A 237 21.21 3.79 2.21
C SER A 237 21.72 2.78 3.26
N GLY A 238 23.02 2.77 3.52
CA GLY A 238 23.60 1.96 4.60
C GLY A 238 23.10 2.34 6.01
N SER A 239 22.45 3.52 6.14
CA SER A 239 21.85 4.05 7.36
C SER A 239 20.33 3.91 7.40
N ALA A 240 19.73 3.13 6.50
CA ALA A 240 18.27 2.92 6.48
C ALA A 240 17.78 2.37 7.82
N GLY A 241 16.77 3.04 8.39
CA GLY A 241 16.18 2.65 9.67
C GLY A 241 15.31 1.38 9.56
N PRO A 242 14.94 0.80 10.71
CA PRO A 242 14.13 -0.41 10.76
C PRO A 242 12.80 -0.28 9.99
N LEU A 243 12.12 0.86 10.08
CA LEU A 243 10.83 1.08 9.42
C LEU A 243 10.99 1.13 7.88
N GLU A 244 12.03 1.79 7.39
CA GLU A 244 12.33 1.85 5.96
C GLU A 244 12.71 0.47 5.40
N LEU A 245 13.56 -0.30 6.10
CA LEU A 245 13.89 -1.68 5.75
C LEU A 245 12.64 -2.56 5.70
N THR A 246 11.74 -2.38 6.66
CA THR A 246 10.49 -3.13 6.74
C THR A 246 9.58 -2.79 5.56
N LEU A 247 9.34 -1.51 5.25
CA LEU A 247 8.50 -1.09 4.13
C LEU A 247 9.04 -1.63 2.79
N ARG A 248 10.33 -1.47 2.53
CA ARG A 248 10.93 -1.95 1.28
C ARG A 248 10.84 -3.45 1.11
N SER A 249 11.06 -4.19 2.19
CA SER A 249 10.89 -5.64 2.17
C SER A 249 9.44 -6.02 1.91
N ALA A 250 8.50 -5.33 2.53
CA ALA A 250 7.07 -5.56 2.34
C ALA A 250 6.62 -5.29 0.90
N CYS A 251 7.06 -4.18 0.29
CA CYS A 251 6.79 -3.88 -1.11
C CYS A 251 7.41 -4.93 -2.06
N ALA A 252 8.63 -5.42 -1.75
CA ALA A 252 9.26 -6.48 -2.53
C ALA A 252 8.47 -7.79 -2.45
N LEU A 253 7.94 -8.15 -1.27
CA LEU A 253 7.09 -9.33 -1.09
C LEU A 253 5.74 -9.18 -1.77
N ALA A 254 5.08 -8.02 -1.67
CA ALA A 254 3.83 -7.77 -2.39
C ALA A 254 4.02 -7.89 -3.92
N ALA A 255 5.11 -7.35 -4.45
CA ALA A 255 5.45 -7.50 -5.85
C ALA A 255 5.77 -8.96 -6.23
N ALA A 256 6.41 -9.75 -5.35
CA ALA A 256 6.69 -11.16 -5.56
C ALA A 256 5.39 -11.99 -5.59
N VAL A 257 4.45 -11.72 -4.68
CA VAL A 257 3.11 -12.34 -4.68
C VAL A 257 2.36 -12.01 -5.97
N ALA A 258 2.38 -10.75 -6.42
CA ALA A 258 1.74 -10.35 -7.68
C ALA A 258 2.32 -11.07 -8.91
N ARG A 259 3.62 -11.39 -8.92
CA ARG A 259 4.28 -12.19 -9.96
C ARG A 259 4.13 -13.70 -9.78
N LYS A 260 3.58 -14.16 -8.67
CA LYS A 260 3.51 -15.57 -8.27
C LYS A 260 4.91 -16.19 -8.12
N ASP A 261 5.88 -15.43 -7.62
CA ASP A 261 7.22 -15.93 -7.37
C ASP A 261 7.19 -17.02 -6.27
N GLU A 262 8.12 -17.97 -6.34
CA GLU A 262 8.37 -18.94 -5.25
C GLU A 262 8.97 -18.25 -4.02
N ALA A 263 8.76 -18.79 -2.82
CA ALA A 263 9.21 -18.22 -1.55
C ALA A 263 10.73 -17.95 -1.55
N ALA A 264 11.54 -18.84 -2.06
CA ALA A 264 12.99 -18.66 -2.16
C ALA A 264 13.38 -17.49 -3.08
N ALA A 265 12.69 -17.31 -4.20
CA ALA A 265 12.93 -16.19 -5.11
C ALA A 265 12.49 -14.87 -4.50
N ALA A 266 11.36 -14.85 -3.79
CA ALA A 266 10.91 -13.68 -3.03
C ALA A 266 11.91 -13.31 -1.92
N PHE A 267 12.40 -14.29 -1.17
CA PHE A 267 13.40 -14.12 -0.11
C PHE A 267 14.71 -13.52 -0.63
N ALA A 268 15.21 -14.00 -1.75
CA ALA A 268 16.46 -13.53 -2.36
C ALA A 268 16.42 -12.05 -2.78
N ARG A 269 15.23 -11.45 -2.91
CA ARG A 269 15.04 -10.03 -3.24
C ARG A 269 15.03 -9.10 -2.03
N LEU A 270 15.00 -9.65 -0.82
CA LEU A 270 15.00 -8.84 0.39
C LEU A 270 16.38 -8.22 0.65
N PRO A 271 16.45 -7.09 1.35
CA PRO A 271 17.72 -6.54 1.83
C PRO A 271 18.51 -7.59 2.64
N PRO A 272 19.86 -7.65 2.50
CA PRO A 272 20.68 -8.65 3.19
C PRO A 272 20.49 -8.66 4.73
N VAL A 273 20.27 -7.49 5.33
CA VAL A 273 19.97 -7.36 6.77
C VAL A 273 18.67 -8.07 7.15
N VAL A 274 17.67 -8.04 6.29
CA VAL A 274 16.38 -8.73 6.51
C VAL A 274 16.52 -10.22 6.25
N GLN A 275 17.26 -10.61 5.19
CA GLN A 275 17.58 -12.01 4.92
C GLN A 275 18.31 -12.65 6.12
N ALA A 276 19.26 -11.94 6.74
CA ALA A 276 19.97 -12.45 7.92
C ALA A 276 19.04 -12.74 9.13
N ARG A 277 17.90 -12.08 9.20
CA ARG A 277 16.92 -12.26 10.30
C ARG A 277 15.89 -13.37 10.04
N TYR A 278 15.74 -13.79 8.80
CA TYR A 278 14.79 -14.80 8.32
C TYR A 278 15.49 -15.95 7.60
N GLY A 279 16.83 -15.94 7.56
CA GLY A 279 17.63 -16.99 6.93
C GLY A 279 17.82 -18.19 7.86
N GLY A 280 17.59 -19.37 7.32
CA GLY A 280 17.94 -20.66 7.90
C GLY A 280 19.35 -21.10 7.52
N ALA A 281 19.68 -22.36 7.79
CA ALA A 281 20.95 -22.96 7.40
C ALA A 281 21.14 -22.92 5.87
N GLY A 282 22.32 -22.48 5.42
CA GLY A 282 22.65 -22.41 3.99
C GLY A 282 22.10 -21.20 3.24
N GLY A 283 21.55 -20.17 3.95
CA GLY A 283 21.04 -18.95 3.31
C GLY A 283 19.66 -19.10 2.66
N ALA A 284 18.99 -20.21 2.88
CA ALA A 284 17.58 -20.40 2.49
C ALA A 284 16.63 -19.70 3.49
N PRO A 285 15.38 -19.39 3.11
CA PRO A 285 14.39 -18.89 4.05
C PRO A 285 14.13 -19.86 5.20
N ASP A 286 13.87 -19.33 6.40
CA ASP A 286 13.42 -20.15 7.53
C ASP A 286 11.92 -20.49 7.42
N ALA A 287 11.46 -21.46 8.22
CA ALA A 287 10.05 -21.87 8.22
C ALA A 287 9.08 -20.72 8.59
N ALA A 288 9.54 -19.71 9.33
CA ALA A 288 8.71 -18.56 9.66
C ALA A 288 8.53 -17.63 8.46
N PHE A 289 9.55 -17.50 7.60
CA PHE A 289 9.42 -16.78 6.34
C PHE A 289 8.49 -17.52 5.36
N GLU A 290 8.68 -18.83 5.23
CA GLU A 290 7.83 -19.64 4.33
C GLU A 290 6.35 -19.49 4.73
N LYS A 291 6.03 -19.65 6.01
CA LYS A 291 4.67 -19.45 6.52
C LYS A 291 4.14 -18.04 6.33
N LEU A 292 5.00 -17.03 6.50
CA LEU A 292 4.64 -15.63 6.20
C LEU A 292 4.27 -15.50 4.72
N TYR A 293 5.11 -15.99 3.82
CA TYR A 293 4.93 -15.81 2.39
C TYR A 293 3.69 -16.58 1.87
N GLU A 294 3.45 -17.80 2.36
CA GLU A 294 2.22 -18.56 2.10
C GLU A 294 0.97 -17.76 2.50
N ALA A 295 0.95 -17.21 3.70
CA ALA A 295 -0.16 -16.38 4.17
C ALA A 295 -0.40 -15.12 3.32
N LEU A 296 0.66 -14.53 2.74
CA LEU A 296 0.54 -13.39 1.83
C LEU A 296 -0.07 -13.79 0.47
N GLN A 297 0.24 -15.01 -0.01
CA GLN A 297 -0.32 -15.54 -1.27
C GLN A 297 -1.81 -15.86 -1.17
N GLU A 298 -2.29 -16.22 0.02
CA GLU A 298 -3.70 -16.48 0.30
C GLU A 298 -4.56 -15.21 0.42
N THR A 299 -3.94 -14.03 0.35
CA THR A 299 -4.66 -12.75 0.46
C THR A 299 -5.55 -12.54 -0.76
N GLU A 300 -6.86 -12.75 -0.61
CA GLU A 300 -7.85 -12.49 -1.66
C GLU A 300 -8.23 -11.01 -1.75
N PRO A 301 -8.48 -10.48 -2.95
CA PRO A 301 -8.93 -9.10 -3.14
C PRO A 301 -10.40 -8.98 -2.75
N THR A 302 -10.67 -8.37 -1.60
CA THR A 302 -12.05 -8.12 -1.13
C THR A 302 -12.22 -6.65 -0.67
N MET A 303 -12.00 -5.70 -1.60
CA MET A 303 -12.36 -4.29 -1.37
C MET A 303 -13.40 -3.78 -2.35
#